data_107830c53bed2464927de533959b2871
#
_entry.id   107830c53bed2464927de533959b2871
#
_cell.length_a   1.000
_cell.length_b   1.000
_cell.length_c   1.000
_cell.angle_alpha   90.00
_cell.angle_beta   90.00
_cell.angle_gamma   90.00
#
_symmetry.space_group_name_H-M   'P 1'
#
loop_
_entity.id
_entity.type
_entity.pdbx_description
1 polymer ?
#
loop_
_entity_poly.entity_id
_entity_poly.type
_entity_poly.pdbx_seq_one_letter_code
_entity_poly.pdbx_strand_id
1 'polypeptide(L)'
;MDSFIRKDGKQLRLGYTTGSCAAAAAKAATRMLLTGTTLDNIRLATPKGSTLDLPVLDLQRSNDSVSCAIRKDSGDDPDVTNGILIYAKVRLIAEEIIQIDGGEGIGRVTKEGLDQPVGEAAINSVPRQMIRDNLSEVKERLDYHGGFSVIISAPQGRGDCPQNFQCPSWDHRRYFHSRYQWDR
;
A
#
# COMPACT_ATOMS: atom_id res chain seq x y z
N MET A 1 -17.44 2.90 -8.22
CA MET A 1 -17.82 4.07 -9.04
C MET A 1 -16.55 4.59 -9.67
N ASP A 2 -16.38 4.41 -10.97
CA ASP A 2 -15.17 4.81 -11.66
C ASP A 2 -15.07 6.33 -11.68
N SER A 3 -13.94 6.86 -11.26
CA SER A 3 -13.63 8.29 -11.30
C SER A 3 -12.93 8.61 -12.62
N PHE A 4 -13.37 9.65 -13.32
CA PHE A 4 -12.79 10.08 -14.58
C PHE A 4 -12.28 11.51 -14.50
N ILE A 5 -11.18 11.77 -15.20
CA ILE A 5 -10.69 13.14 -15.43
C ILE A 5 -10.63 13.42 -16.93
N ARG A 6 -10.78 14.69 -17.33
CA ARG A 6 -10.49 15.13 -18.70
C ARG A 6 -9.08 15.69 -18.77
N LYS A 7 -8.25 15.11 -19.63
CA LYS A 7 -6.90 15.59 -19.92
C LYS A 7 -6.69 15.53 -21.45
N ASP A 8 -6.21 16.63 -22.03
CA ASP A 8 -5.93 16.76 -23.47
C ASP A 8 -7.11 16.32 -24.36
N GLY A 9 -8.34 16.68 -23.96
CA GLY A 9 -9.58 16.34 -24.68
C GLY A 9 -10.03 14.89 -24.56
N LYS A 10 -9.29 14.03 -23.83
CA LYS A 10 -9.65 12.63 -23.58
C LYS A 10 -10.19 12.48 -22.14
N GLN A 11 -11.20 11.62 -22.00
CA GLN A 11 -11.69 11.19 -20.70
C GLN A 11 -10.86 9.99 -20.26
N LEU A 12 -10.14 10.12 -19.14
CA LEU A 12 -9.27 9.09 -18.59
C LEU A 12 -9.88 8.55 -17.29
N ARG A 13 -9.93 7.23 -17.16
CA ARG A 13 -10.31 6.55 -15.93
C ARG A 13 -9.17 6.65 -14.92
N LEU A 14 -9.48 7.16 -13.74
CA LEU A 14 -8.53 7.23 -12.63
C LEU A 14 -8.36 5.86 -12.00
N GLY A 15 -7.10 5.44 -11.84
CA GLY A 15 -6.72 4.33 -11.01
C GLY A 15 -6.37 4.76 -9.58
N TYR A 16 -5.87 3.82 -8.79
CA TYR A 16 -5.37 4.07 -7.45
C TYR A 16 -3.89 3.67 -7.33
N THR A 17 -3.18 4.40 -6.48
CA THR A 17 -1.74 4.25 -6.32
C THR A 17 -1.38 3.00 -5.52
N THR A 18 -0.14 2.52 -5.66
CA THR A 18 0.42 1.45 -4.81
C THR A 18 0.27 1.78 -3.32
N GLY A 19 0.48 3.05 -2.93
CA GLY A 19 0.31 3.52 -1.56
C GLY A 19 -1.13 3.38 -1.06
N SER A 20 -2.13 3.69 -1.90
CA SER A 20 -3.54 3.50 -1.57
C SER A 20 -3.88 2.02 -1.40
N CYS A 21 -3.33 1.13 -2.24
CA CYS A 21 -3.52 -0.32 -2.10
C CYS A 21 -2.90 -0.83 -0.79
N ALA A 22 -1.68 -0.38 -0.45
CA ALA A 22 -1.01 -0.74 0.80
C ALA A 22 -1.80 -0.30 2.03
N ALA A 23 -2.30 0.95 2.03
CA ALA A 23 -3.12 1.47 3.13
C ALA A 23 -4.45 0.73 3.27
N ALA A 24 -5.11 0.39 2.15
CA ALA A 24 -6.35 -0.37 2.16
C ALA A 24 -6.14 -1.82 2.65
N ALA A 25 -5.08 -2.50 2.20
CA ALA A 25 -4.73 -3.83 2.67
C ALA A 25 -4.41 -3.82 4.17
N ALA A 26 -3.63 -2.86 4.65
CA ALA A 26 -3.29 -2.71 6.06
C ALA A 26 -4.55 -2.42 6.92
N LYS A 27 -5.44 -1.52 6.49
CA LYS A 27 -6.71 -1.24 7.15
C LYS A 27 -7.59 -2.49 7.25
N ALA A 28 -7.72 -3.24 6.14
CA ALA A 28 -8.52 -4.46 6.09
C ALA A 28 -7.95 -5.53 7.03
N ALA A 29 -6.63 -5.80 6.94
CA ALA A 29 -5.96 -6.77 7.79
C ALA A 29 -6.09 -6.43 9.27
N THR A 30 -5.90 -5.15 9.65
CA THR A 30 -6.05 -4.67 11.03
C THR A 30 -7.48 -4.87 11.54
N ARG A 31 -8.48 -4.47 10.76
CA ARG A 31 -9.88 -4.65 11.14
C ARG A 31 -10.22 -6.12 11.33
N MET A 32 -9.81 -6.99 10.39
CA MET A 32 -10.03 -8.43 10.49
C MET A 32 -9.28 -9.07 11.66
N LEU A 33 -8.08 -8.57 11.99
CA LEU A 33 -7.29 -9.04 13.12
C LEU A 33 -7.97 -8.74 14.45
N LEU A 34 -8.48 -7.51 14.62
CA LEU A 34 -9.13 -7.09 15.86
C LEU A 34 -10.55 -7.64 16.05
N THR A 35 -11.31 -7.76 14.96
CA THR A 35 -12.73 -8.19 15.05
C THR A 35 -12.92 -9.70 14.89
N GLY A 36 -11.93 -10.43 14.40
CA GLY A 36 -12.07 -11.84 14.05
C GLY A 36 -12.93 -12.11 12.79
N THR A 37 -13.54 -11.09 12.19
CA THR A 37 -14.41 -11.22 11.02
C THR A 37 -13.61 -11.24 9.71
N THR A 38 -14.24 -11.74 8.65
CA THR A 38 -13.70 -11.65 7.26
C THR A 38 -14.36 -10.48 6.55
N LEU A 39 -13.59 -9.80 5.70
CA LEU A 39 -14.08 -8.69 4.87
C LEU A 39 -13.85 -9.02 3.40
N ASP A 40 -14.90 -8.87 2.59
CA ASP A 40 -14.81 -9.00 1.13
C ASP A 40 -14.35 -7.69 0.47
N ASN A 41 -14.68 -6.55 1.08
CA ASN A 41 -14.31 -5.22 0.60
C ASN A 41 -13.88 -4.32 1.74
N ILE A 42 -13.05 -3.32 1.41
CA ILE A 42 -12.63 -2.28 2.34
C ILE A 42 -12.79 -0.88 1.73
N ARG A 43 -13.34 0.04 2.50
CA ARG A 43 -13.43 1.45 2.13
C ARG A 43 -12.23 2.23 2.63
N LEU A 44 -11.58 2.93 1.70
CA LEU A 44 -10.43 3.79 1.97
C LEU A 44 -10.75 5.22 1.55
N ALA A 45 -10.70 6.16 2.48
CA ALA A 45 -10.68 7.59 2.16
C ALA A 45 -9.28 7.97 1.66
N THR A 46 -9.20 8.62 0.51
CA THR A 46 -7.94 9.13 -0.03
C THR A 46 -7.68 10.56 0.40
N PRO A 47 -6.43 11.03 0.43
CA PRO A 47 -6.11 12.44 0.74
C PRO A 47 -6.78 13.44 -0.21
N LYS A 48 -7.18 13.01 -1.40
CA LYS A 48 -7.92 13.82 -2.38
C LYS A 48 -9.42 13.91 -2.12
N GLY A 49 -9.92 13.36 -1.00
CA GLY A 49 -11.33 13.39 -0.62
C GLY A 49 -12.22 12.36 -1.33
N SER A 50 -11.66 11.50 -2.18
CA SER A 50 -12.41 10.39 -2.78
C SER A 50 -12.41 9.17 -1.85
N THR A 51 -13.49 8.39 -1.89
CA THR A 51 -13.58 7.10 -1.21
C THR A 51 -13.45 5.98 -2.23
N LEU A 52 -12.51 5.09 -2.02
CA LEU A 52 -12.33 3.86 -2.79
C LEU A 52 -13.03 2.71 -2.07
N ASP A 53 -13.72 1.85 -2.83
CA ASP A 53 -14.28 0.59 -2.33
C ASP A 53 -13.53 -0.53 -3.05
N LEU A 54 -12.66 -1.23 -2.31
CA LEU A 54 -11.63 -2.11 -2.86
C LEU A 54 -11.86 -3.54 -2.40
N PRO A 55 -11.88 -4.53 -3.34
CA PRO A 55 -11.98 -5.94 -2.98
C PRO A 55 -10.74 -6.38 -2.19
N VAL A 56 -10.98 -7.12 -1.11
CA VAL A 56 -9.94 -7.76 -0.30
C VAL A 56 -9.70 -9.16 -0.86
N LEU A 57 -8.45 -9.44 -1.19
CA LEU A 57 -8.04 -10.67 -1.84
C LEU A 57 -7.03 -11.43 -0.97
N ASP A 58 -6.87 -12.71 -1.25
CA ASP A 58 -5.83 -13.59 -0.69
C ASP A 58 -5.67 -13.44 0.84
N LEU A 59 -6.78 -13.61 1.54
CA LEU A 59 -6.80 -13.56 3.01
C LEU A 59 -6.06 -14.77 3.60
N GLN A 60 -5.06 -14.49 4.40
CA GLN A 60 -4.33 -15.47 5.20
C GLN A 60 -4.40 -15.06 6.67
N ARG A 61 -4.75 -16.00 7.54
CA ARG A 61 -4.87 -15.76 8.97
C ARG A 61 -4.00 -16.75 9.74
N SER A 62 -3.27 -16.25 10.72
CA SER A 62 -2.59 -17.04 11.73
C SER A 62 -3.06 -16.61 13.13
N ASN A 63 -2.51 -17.24 14.18
CA ASN A 63 -2.94 -16.97 15.55
C ASN A 63 -2.69 -15.52 15.99
N ASP A 64 -1.66 -14.86 15.45
CA ASP A 64 -1.19 -13.54 15.86
C ASP A 64 -1.19 -12.50 14.74
N SER A 65 -1.54 -12.90 13.53
CA SER A 65 -1.46 -12.00 12.36
C SER A 65 -2.51 -12.29 11.31
N VAL A 66 -2.84 -11.25 10.55
CA VAL A 66 -3.67 -11.33 9.34
C VAL A 66 -2.89 -10.69 8.19
N SER A 67 -2.91 -11.37 7.03
CA SER A 67 -2.40 -10.85 5.77
C SER A 67 -3.51 -10.87 4.73
N CYS A 68 -3.61 -9.82 3.95
CA CYS A 68 -4.49 -9.77 2.78
C CYS A 68 -3.89 -8.89 1.69
N ALA A 69 -4.46 -8.94 0.50
CA ALA A 69 -4.00 -8.20 -0.64
C ALA A 69 -5.09 -7.32 -1.25
N ILE A 70 -4.64 -6.23 -1.88
CA ILE A 70 -5.46 -5.40 -2.77
C ILE A 70 -4.81 -5.42 -4.15
N ARG A 71 -5.60 -5.69 -5.19
CA ARG A 71 -5.13 -5.61 -6.58
C ARG A 71 -5.02 -4.16 -7.00
N LYS A 72 -3.84 -3.77 -7.50
CA LYS A 72 -3.65 -2.43 -8.05
C LYS A 72 -4.36 -2.31 -9.39
N ASP A 73 -5.11 -1.24 -9.57
CA ASP A 73 -5.69 -0.80 -10.83
C ASP A 73 -5.15 0.59 -11.15
N SER A 74 -4.41 0.72 -12.23
CA SER A 74 -3.80 1.98 -12.66
C SER A 74 -4.74 2.83 -13.52
N GLY A 75 -5.97 2.38 -13.77
CA GLY A 75 -6.87 3.05 -14.70
C GLY A 75 -6.31 3.04 -16.12
N ASP A 76 -6.39 4.19 -16.77
CA ASP A 76 -5.86 4.39 -18.13
C ASP A 76 -4.39 4.86 -18.13
N ASP A 77 -3.73 4.92 -16.96
CA ASP A 77 -2.29 5.22 -16.86
C ASP A 77 -1.48 3.96 -17.21
N PRO A 78 -0.56 4.00 -18.18
CA PRO A 78 0.30 2.88 -18.57
C PRO A 78 1.36 2.63 -17.48
N ASP A 79 0.97 2.04 -16.38
CA ASP A 79 1.83 1.69 -15.25
C ASP A 79 2.13 0.18 -15.28
N VAL A 80 3.42 -0.16 -15.30
CA VAL A 80 3.89 -1.56 -15.29
C VAL A 80 3.47 -2.33 -14.04
N THR A 81 3.03 -1.63 -12.99
CA THR A 81 2.51 -2.25 -11.77
C THR A 81 0.99 -2.48 -11.80
N ASN A 82 0.33 -2.29 -12.95
CA ASN A 82 -1.09 -2.57 -13.09
C ASN A 82 -1.38 -4.06 -12.88
N GLY A 83 -2.40 -4.36 -12.06
CA GLY A 83 -2.83 -5.73 -11.79
C GLY A 83 -2.04 -6.49 -10.71
N ILE A 84 -0.88 -5.99 -10.24
CA ILE A 84 -0.13 -6.65 -9.16
C ILE A 84 -0.91 -6.62 -7.85
N LEU A 85 -0.66 -7.63 -7.01
CA LEU A 85 -1.21 -7.69 -5.65
C LEU A 85 -0.27 -7.00 -4.67
N ILE A 86 -0.82 -6.06 -3.90
CA ILE A 86 -0.13 -5.39 -2.81
C ILE A 86 -0.65 -5.96 -1.50
N TYR A 87 0.23 -6.63 -0.77
CA TYR A 87 -0.07 -7.29 0.50
C TYR A 87 0.24 -6.39 1.68
N ALA A 88 -0.54 -6.53 2.73
CA ALA A 88 -0.20 -6.06 4.06
C ALA A 88 -0.39 -7.21 5.05
N LYS A 89 0.66 -7.56 5.77
CA LYS A 89 0.62 -8.46 6.93
C LYS A 89 0.66 -7.62 8.20
N VAL A 90 -0.36 -7.74 9.03
CA VAL A 90 -0.48 -7.00 10.29
C VAL A 90 -0.44 -7.96 11.47
N ARG A 91 0.36 -7.62 12.48
CA ARG A 91 0.49 -8.32 13.75
C ARG A 91 0.33 -7.36 14.91
N LEU A 92 -0.24 -7.83 16.02
CA LEU A 92 -0.31 -7.06 17.26
C LEU A 92 1.06 -6.99 17.91
N ILE A 93 1.38 -5.82 18.47
CA ILE A 93 2.55 -5.61 19.33
C ILE A 93 2.12 -4.91 20.63
N ALA A 94 2.89 -5.09 21.71
CA ALA A 94 2.57 -4.53 23.02
C ALA A 94 2.76 -3.01 23.07
N GLU A 95 3.75 -2.51 22.34
CA GLU A 95 4.05 -1.07 22.29
C GLU A 95 2.96 -0.33 21.51
N GLU A 96 2.50 0.81 22.02
CA GLU A 96 1.47 1.64 21.38
C GLU A 96 1.97 2.40 20.15
N ILE A 97 2.64 1.72 19.25
CA ILE A 97 3.18 2.30 18.01
C ILE A 97 2.70 1.55 16.77
N ILE A 98 2.79 2.18 15.62
CA ILE A 98 2.57 1.55 14.31
C ILE A 98 3.91 1.49 13.59
N GLN A 99 4.52 0.30 13.62
CA GLN A 99 5.75 0.00 12.89
C GLN A 99 5.39 -0.39 11.46
N ILE A 100 6.05 0.21 10.46
CA ILE A 100 5.81 -0.08 9.04
C ILE A 100 7.14 -0.44 8.41
N ASP A 101 7.20 -1.61 7.80
CA ASP A 101 8.38 -2.08 7.08
C ASP A 101 8.01 -2.73 5.74
N GLY A 102 9.01 -2.96 4.89
CA GLY A 102 8.89 -3.62 3.60
C GLY A 102 9.32 -5.08 3.68
N GLY A 103 8.49 -5.94 3.09
CA GLY A 103 8.77 -7.35 2.86
C GLY A 103 9.19 -7.60 1.41
N GLU A 104 8.82 -8.79 0.91
CA GLU A 104 9.14 -9.21 -0.45
C GLU A 104 8.65 -8.22 -1.51
N GLY A 105 9.50 -7.92 -2.50
CA GLY A 105 9.21 -6.99 -3.59
C GLY A 105 9.29 -5.50 -3.21
N ILE A 106 9.52 -5.16 -1.94
CA ILE A 106 9.77 -3.78 -1.51
C ILE A 106 11.29 -3.57 -1.34
N GLY A 107 11.82 -2.58 -2.05
CA GLY A 107 13.24 -2.22 -1.96
C GLY A 107 13.63 -1.59 -0.63
N ARG A 108 14.95 -1.48 -0.40
CA ARG A 108 15.53 -0.70 0.72
C ARG A 108 16.21 0.54 0.16
N VAL A 109 16.19 1.61 0.93
CA VAL A 109 16.91 2.85 0.61
C VAL A 109 18.42 2.60 0.75
N THR A 110 19.17 2.86 -0.33
CA THR A 110 20.62 2.63 -0.37
C THR A 110 21.45 3.91 -0.47
N LYS A 111 20.81 5.07 -0.67
CA LYS A 111 21.47 6.37 -0.83
C LYS A 111 20.79 7.43 0.03
N GLU A 112 21.60 8.35 0.55
CA GLU A 112 21.11 9.55 1.23
C GLU A 112 20.37 10.49 0.27
N GLY A 113 19.53 11.38 0.82
CA GLY A 113 18.74 12.36 0.06
C GLY A 113 17.44 11.82 -0.52
N LEU A 114 17.05 10.60 -0.18
CA LEU A 114 15.72 10.06 -0.45
C LEU A 114 14.76 10.35 0.72
N ASP A 115 13.47 10.16 0.48
CA ASP A 115 12.40 10.44 1.45
C ASP A 115 12.53 9.64 2.78
N GLN A 116 13.14 8.46 2.72
CA GLN A 116 13.41 7.62 3.89
C GLN A 116 14.93 7.48 4.13
N PRO A 117 15.36 7.28 5.38
CA PRO A 117 16.75 7.02 5.73
C PRO A 117 17.31 5.77 5.04
N VAL A 118 18.65 5.73 4.88
CA VAL A 118 19.35 4.55 4.37
C VAL A 118 19.07 3.32 5.27
N GLY A 119 18.76 2.19 4.64
CA GLY A 119 18.38 0.93 5.31
C GLY A 119 16.88 0.75 5.51
N GLU A 120 16.09 1.82 5.52
CA GLU A 120 14.65 1.75 5.65
C GLU A 120 13.97 1.20 4.38
N ALA A 121 12.76 0.65 4.55
CA ALA A 121 11.94 0.25 3.42
C ALA A 121 11.61 1.45 2.52
N ALA A 122 11.76 1.28 1.21
CA ALA A 122 11.49 2.30 0.20
C ALA A 122 9.98 2.55 0.03
N ILE A 123 9.32 2.87 1.15
CA ILE A 123 7.91 3.29 1.24
C ILE A 123 7.92 4.75 1.64
N ASN A 124 7.50 5.64 0.74
CA ASN A 124 7.54 7.08 0.95
C ASN A 124 6.66 7.54 2.13
N SER A 125 6.88 8.76 2.58
CA SER A 125 6.19 9.35 3.75
C SER A 125 4.68 9.40 3.57
N VAL A 126 4.18 9.74 2.39
CA VAL A 126 2.73 9.81 2.12
C VAL A 126 2.04 8.45 2.28
N PRO A 127 2.47 7.35 1.63
CA PRO A 127 1.95 6.01 1.92
C PRO A 127 2.06 5.59 3.39
N ARG A 128 3.19 5.86 4.05
CA ARG A 128 3.37 5.57 5.48
C ARG A 128 2.34 6.31 6.33
N GLN A 129 2.09 7.58 6.04
CA GLN A 129 1.10 8.38 6.75
C GLN A 129 -0.31 7.84 6.50
N MET A 130 -0.67 7.52 5.26
CA MET A 130 -1.97 6.91 4.94
C MET A 130 -2.20 5.61 5.71
N ILE A 131 -1.18 4.76 5.83
CA ILE A 131 -1.27 3.53 6.63
C ILE A 131 -1.54 3.89 8.10
N ARG A 132 -0.75 4.79 8.70
CA ARG A 132 -0.90 5.21 10.11
C ARG A 132 -2.30 5.77 10.37
N ASP A 133 -2.77 6.69 9.55
CA ASP A 133 -4.09 7.34 9.72
C ASP A 133 -5.22 6.31 9.69
N ASN A 134 -5.17 5.37 8.74
CA ASN A 134 -6.21 4.35 8.61
C ASN A 134 -6.17 3.31 9.75
N LEU A 135 -4.99 2.96 10.25
CA LEU A 135 -4.87 2.06 11.41
C LEU A 135 -5.31 2.77 12.69
N SER A 136 -4.96 4.05 12.86
CA SER A 136 -5.44 4.86 14.00
C SER A 136 -6.95 4.99 13.99
N GLU A 137 -7.58 5.22 12.82
CA GLU A 137 -9.05 5.21 12.68
C GLU A 137 -9.66 3.88 13.15
N VAL A 138 -9.04 2.74 12.79
CA VAL A 138 -9.52 1.43 13.23
C VAL A 138 -9.33 1.24 14.74
N LYS A 139 -8.18 1.67 15.30
CA LYS A 139 -7.93 1.66 16.76
C LYS A 139 -9.01 2.41 17.52
N GLU A 140 -9.25 3.65 17.13
CA GLU A 140 -10.26 4.51 17.77
C GLU A 140 -11.66 3.91 17.71
N ARG A 141 -12.06 3.39 16.54
CA ARG A 141 -13.39 2.79 16.35
C ARG A 141 -13.63 1.52 17.17
N LEU A 142 -12.56 0.77 17.47
CA LEU A 142 -12.62 -0.51 18.18
C LEU A 142 -12.08 -0.43 19.60
N ASP A 143 -11.78 0.77 20.08
CA ASP A 143 -11.23 1.05 21.43
C ASP A 143 -10.01 0.16 21.76
N TYR A 144 -9.10 0.02 20.78
CA TYR A 144 -7.90 -0.80 20.92
C TYR A 144 -6.68 0.05 21.29
N HIS A 145 -5.98 -0.29 22.38
CA HIS A 145 -4.87 0.50 22.94
C HIS A 145 -3.47 -0.06 22.61
N GLY A 146 -3.34 -1.23 22.01
CA GLY A 146 -2.04 -1.76 21.58
C GLY A 146 -1.52 -1.14 20.27
N GLY A 147 -0.39 -1.64 19.79
CA GLY A 147 0.19 -1.22 18.51
C GLY A 147 0.17 -2.32 17.45
N PHE A 148 0.72 -1.97 16.30
CA PHE A 148 0.77 -2.85 15.14
C PHE A 148 2.15 -2.88 14.50
N SER A 149 2.58 -4.09 14.10
CA SER A 149 3.66 -4.29 13.13
C SER A 149 3.04 -4.59 11.77
N VAL A 150 3.37 -3.78 10.77
CA VAL A 150 2.81 -3.83 9.42
C VAL A 150 3.93 -4.10 8.42
N ILE A 151 3.84 -5.20 7.68
CA ILE A 151 4.78 -5.54 6.60
C ILE A 151 4.05 -5.42 5.27
N ILE A 152 4.52 -4.53 4.40
CA ILE A 152 4.00 -4.35 3.05
C ILE A 152 4.83 -5.17 2.06
N SER A 153 4.19 -5.91 1.18
CA SER A 153 4.86 -6.75 0.18
C SER A 153 4.21 -6.64 -1.20
N ALA A 154 5.01 -6.82 -2.24
CA ALA A 154 4.58 -6.88 -3.63
C ALA A 154 5.33 -8.01 -4.38
N PRO A 155 5.07 -9.29 -4.09
CA PRO A 155 5.87 -10.43 -4.57
C PRO A 155 5.96 -10.49 -6.10
N GLN A 156 4.88 -10.12 -6.80
CA GLN A 156 4.80 -10.12 -8.26
C GLN A 156 5.58 -8.96 -8.92
N GLY A 157 6.06 -7.98 -8.15
CA GLY A 157 6.95 -6.93 -8.64
C GLY A 157 8.33 -7.43 -9.08
N ARG A 158 8.63 -8.72 -8.88
CA ARG A 158 9.85 -9.41 -9.34
C ARG A 158 9.68 -10.18 -10.66
N GLY A 159 8.47 -10.22 -11.25
CA GLY A 159 8.06 -11.24 -12.21
C GLY A 159 8.65 -11.16 -13.61
N ASP A 160 9.31 -10.08 -14.04
CA ASP A 160 9.76 -9.90 -15.44
C ASP A 160 11.23 -9.52 -15.58
N CYS A 161 12.09 -9.96 -14.65
CA CYS A 161 13.53 -9.88 -14.91
C CYS A 161 13.99 -11.22 -15.53
N PRO A 162 14.34 -11.27 -16.84
CA PRO A 162 14.94 -12.45 -17.43
C PRO A 162 16.19 -12.84 -16.64
N GLN A 163 16.38 -14.11 -16.36
CA GLN A 163 17.46 -14.66 -15.50
C GLN A 163 18.90 -14.29 -15.94
N ASN A 164 19.07 -13.58 -17.04
CA ASN A 164 20.36 -13.15 -17.61
C ASN A 164 20.54 -11.63 -17.69
N PHE A 165 19.63 -10.85 -17.10
CA PHE A 165 19.83 -9.41 -16.97
C PHE A 165 20.15 -9.10 -15.52
N GLN A 166 21.35 -8.55 -15.26
CA GLN A 166 21.58 -7.81 -13.99
C GLN A 166 20.50 -6.75 -13.97
N CYS A 167 19.47 -6.93 -13.12
CA CYS A 167 18.47 -5.91 -12.93
C CYS A 167 19.22 -4.62 -12.60
N PRO A 168 19.11 -3.57 -13.44
CA PRO A 168 19.68 -2.29 -13.10
C PRO A 168 19.13 -1.97 -11.72
N SER A 169 20.00 -1.64 -10.78
CA SER A 169 19.63 -1.24 -9.42
C SER A 169 18.34 -0.45 -9.50
N TRP A 170 17.29 -0.94 -8.87
CA TRP A 170 15.95 -0.37 -8.86
C TRP A 170 16.08 1.15 -8.81
N ASP A 171 15.80 1.83 -9.92
CA ASP A 171 15.76 3.28 -9.94
C ASP A 171 14.48 3.67 -9.19
N HIS A 172 14.63 3.88 -7.87
CA HIS A 172 13.58 4.28 -6.94
C HIS A 172 12.73 5.45 -7.44
N ARG A 173 13.22 6.20 -8.44
CA ARG A 173 12.52 7.32 -9.07
C ARG A 173 11.37 6.91 -9.97
N ARG A 174 11.31 5.68 -10.49
CA ARG A 174 10.28 5.24 -11.42
C ARG A 174 9.04 4.65 -10.77
N TYR A 175 9.15 4.06 -9.57
CA TYR A 175 8.06 3.30 -8.96
C TYR A 175 7.27 4.05 -7.88
N PHE A 176 7.84 5.09 -7.27
CA PHE A 176 7.17 5.91 -6.26
C PHE A 176 7.00 7.38 -6.66
N HIS A 177 7.54 7.79 -7.81
CA HIS A 177 7.19 9.04 -8.44
C HIS A 177 6.07 8.77 -9.44
N SER A 178 4.82 8.79 -8.96
CA SER A 178 3.75 9.17 -9.86
C SER A 178 4.09 10.57 -10.38
N ARG A 179 4.05 10.79 -11.68
CA ARG A 179 4.18 12.08 -12.36
C ARG A 179 3.04 13.05 -11.99
N TYR A 180 2.71 13.15 -10.74
CA TYR A 180 1.84 14.20 -10.23
C TYR A 180 2.73 15.20 -9.52
N GLN A 181 3.28 16.12 -10.32
CA GLN A 181 3.71 17.42 -9.84
C GLN A 181 2.54 18.01 -9.09
N TRP A 182 2.68 18.15 -7.78
CA TRP A 182 1.75 18.89 -6.95
C TRP A 182 2.01 20.36 -7.27
N ASP A 183 1.23 20.96 -8.17
CA ASP A 183 1.16 22.41 -8.27
C ASP A 183 0.65 22.94 -6.93
N ARG A 184 1.42 23.87 -6.40
CA ARG A 184 1.20 24.59 -5.12
C ARG A 184 -0.05 25.47 -5.22
#